data_49acfff63400a90a2fe3789deda16879
#
_entry.id   49acfff63400a90a2fe3789deda16879
#
_cell.length_a   1.000
_cell.length_b   1.000
_cell.length_c   1.000
_cell.angle_alpha   90.00
_cell.angle_beta   90.00
_cell.angle_gamma   90.00
#
_symmetry.space_group_name_H-M   'P 1'
#
loop_
_entity.id
_entity.type
_entity.pdbx_description
1 polymer ?
#
loop_
_entity_poly.entity_id
_entity_poly.type
_entity_poly.pdbx_seq_one_letter_code
_entity_poly.pdbx_strand_id
1 'polypeptide(L)'
;MDENGTYRWAPQPPEKPKKQVKISGKWIGWTAALLIFLIAISTCFYTVDDKQQAVVTTFGKVTDVTEAGVHFKLPFGIQRVQKVDVNVYQKIELGYRTDANSVYGYDVDDKESQMITGDYNIVNVDFFVEYKISDPERYLYSSDSPELILRNLIQ
;
A
#
# COMPACT_ATOMS: atom_id res chain seq x y z
N MET A 1 47.31 45.54 -31.10
CA MET A 1 45.94 46.06 -30.97
C MET A 1 45.05 44.96 -31.51
N ASP A 2 44.30 44.34 -30.63
CA ASP A 2 43.33 43.30 -31.03
C ASP A 2 42.07 44.02 -31.55
N GLU A 3 41.21 43.32 -32.26
CA GLU A 3 40.01 43.84 -32.89
C GLU A 3 39.08 44.66 -31.97
N ASN A 4 39.28 44.60 -30.66
CA ASN A 4 38.54 45.34 -29.62
C ASN A 4 39.31 46.50 -28.96
N GLY A 5 40.47 46.91 -29.54
CA GLY A 5 41.20 48.12 -29.09
C GLY A 5 41.87 48.03 -27.72
N THR A 6 42.00 46.84 -27.18
CA THR A 6 42.58 46.62 -25.82
C THR A 6 44.06 46.26 -25.94
N TYR A 7 44.93 46.96 -25.19
CA TYR A 7 46.36 46.66 -25.13
C TYR A 7 46.65 45.42 -24.32
N ARG A 8 47.29 44.41 -24.95
CA ARG A 8 47.60 43.10 -24.38
C ARG A 8 48.51 43.14 -23.14
N TRP A 9 49.09 44.30 -22.82
CA TRP A 9 49.99 44.49 -21.68
C TRP A 9 49.29 45.23 -20.51
N ALA A 10 47.99 45.58 -20.61
CA ALA A 10 47.27 46.16 -19.51
C ALA A 10 47.18 45.16 -18.34
N PRO A 11 47.60 45.54 -17.12
CA PRO A 11 47.50 44.66 -15.96
C PRO A 11 46.04 44.29 -15.75
N GLN A 12 45.76 42.99 -15.77
CA GLN A 12 44.41 42.46 -15.51
C GLN A 12 43.97 42.98 -14.13
N PRO A 13 42.75 43.50 -13.99
CA PRO A 13 42.25 43.86 -12.67
C PRO A 13 42.28 42.62 -11.77
N PRO A 14 42.67 42.77 -10.48
CA PRO A 14 42.79 41.64 -9.55
C PRO A 14 41.43 40.90 -9.50
N GLU A 15 41.42 39.63 -9.87
CA GLU A 15 40.24 38.77 -9.69
C GLU A 15 39.81 38.81 -8.23
N LYS A 16 38.58 39.28 -8.00
CA LYS A 16 38.02 39.27 -6.65
C LYS A 16 38.07 37.85 -6.11
N PRO A 17 38.63 37.60 -4.91
CA PRO A 17 38.74 36.28 -4.36
C PRO A 17 37.32 35.69 -4.27
N LYS A 18 37.11 34.58 -4.99
CA LYS A 18 35.87 33.80 -4.86
C LYS A 18 35.78 33.40 -3.40
N LYS A 19 34.80 33.93 -2.67
CA LYS A 19 34.50 33.52 -1.30
C LYS A 19 34.22 32.01 -1.30
N GLN A 20 35.22 31.22 -0.97
CA GLN A 20 35.00 29.82 -0.69
C GLN A 20 34.25 29.75 0.63
N VAL A 21 32.97 29.43 0.55
CA VAL A 21 32.15 29.10 1.73
C VAL A 21 32.69 27.82 2.28
N LYS A 22 33.58 27.89 3.27
CA LYS A 22 33.99 26.71 4.05
C LYS A 22 32.81 26.27 4.87
N ILE A 23 31.97 25.39 4.29
CA ILE A 23 30.92 24.72 5.02
C ILE A 23 31.63 23.77 5.99
N SER A 24 31.62 24.11 7.28
CA SER A 24 32.17 23.25 8.32
C SER A 24 31.46 21.89 8.27
N GLY A 25 32.20 20.78 8.22
CA GLY A 25 31.63 19.43 8.17
C GLY A 25 30.62 19.13 9.28
N LYS A 26 30.71 19.85 10.40
CA LYS A 26 29.75 19.80 11.51
C LYS A 26 28.36 20.29 11.09
N TRP A 27 28.28 21.35 10.30
CA TRP A 27 26.99 21.87 9.80
C TRP A 27 26.33 20.93 8.81
N ILE A 28 27.12 20.26 7.96
CA ILE A 28 26.62 19.24 7.04
C ILE A 28 26.05 18.06 7.82
N GLY A 29 26.73 17.62 8.91
CA GLY A 29 26.23 16.57 9.78
C GLY A 29 24.91 16.93 10.47
N TRP A 30 24.78 18.16 10.96
CA TRP A 30 23.56 18.65 11.59
C TRP A 30 22.39 18.78 10.60
N THR A 31 22.64 19.28 9.39
CA THR A 31 21.60 19.38 8.34
C THR A 31 21.15 18.00 7.85
N ALA A 32 22.09 17.05 7.71
CA ALA A 32 21.76 15.66 7.37
C ALA A 32 20.93 14.98 8.48
N ALA A 33 21.30 15.15 9.74
CA ALA A 33 20.56 14.63 10.89
C ALA A 33 19.13 15.24 10.97
N LEU A 34 18.99 16.53 10.75
CA LEU A 34 17.70 17.21 10.71
C LEU A 34 16.82 16.67 9.58
N LEU A 35 17.39 16.43 8.40
CA LEU A 35 16.69 15.91 7.24
C LEU A 35 16.20 14.49 7.49
N ILE A 36 17.05 13.62 8.07
CA ILE A 36 16.66 12.26 8.46
C ILE A 36 15.53 12.30 9.49
N PHE A 37 15.60 13.20 10.46
CA PHE A 37 14.59 13.37 11.50
C PHE A 37 13.24 13.82 10.92
N LEU A 38 13.24 14.75 9.95
CA LEU A 38 12.04 15.18 9.25
C LEU A 38 11.40 14.05 8.43
N ILE A 39 12.21 13.25 7.74
CA ILE A 39 11.75 12.08 7.00
C ILE A 39 11.15 11.05 7.98
N ALA A 40 11.80 10.80 9.11
CA ALA A 40 11.29 9.88 10.12
C ALA A 40 9.92 10.33 10.64
N ILE A 41 9.73 11.60 10.97
CA ILE A 41 8.44 12.15 11.42
C ILE A 41 7.38 12.00 10.32
N SER A 42 7.71 12.28 9.07
CA SER A 42 6.77 12.16 7.95
C SER A 42 6.26 10.74 7.75
N THR A 43 7.06 9.71 8.10
CA THR A 43 6.67 8.30 7.99
C THR A 43 5.95 7.75 9.22
N CYS A 44 5.87 8.54 10.31
CA CYS A 44 5.24 8.11 11.56
C CYS A 44 3.70 8.13 11.52
N PHE A 45 3.10 8.87 10.60
CA PHE A 45 1.64 8.99 10.53
C PHE A 45 1.06 8.04 9.48
N TYR A 46 -0.10 7.45 9.79
CA TYR A 46 -0.91 6.73 8.83
C TYR A 46 -2.39 7.00 9.09
N THR A 47 -3.18 6.93 8.03
CA THR A 47 -4.63 7.12 8.09
C THR A 47 -5.32 5.79 7.81
N VAL A 48 -6.40 5.52 8.52
CA VAL A 48 -7.28 4.36 8.32
C VAL A 48 -8.63 4.90 7.88
N ASP A 49 -9.17 4.35 6.80
CA ASP A 49 -10.45 4.74 6.25
C ASP A 49 -11.61 4.16 7.08
N ASP A 50 -12.81 4.77 7.02
CA ASP A 50 -14.01 4.34 7.75
C ASP A 50 -14.44 2.90 7.41
N LYS A 51 -14.07 2.41 6.24
CA LYS A 51 -14.34 1.05 5.77
C LYS A 51 -13.34 0.02 6.27
N GLN A 52 -12.22 0.47 6.83
CA GLN A 52 -11.06 -0.35 7.16
C GLN A 52 -10.79 -0.37 8.65
N GLN A 53 -10.15 -1.44 9.09
CA GLN A 53 -9.39 -1.48 10.32
C GLN A 53 -7.95 -1.82 10.00
N ALA A 54 -7.02 -1.32 10.81
CA ALA A 54 -5.61 -1.59 10.59
C ALA A 54 -5.04 -2.43 11.74
N VAL A 55 -4.42 -3.54 11.38
CA VAL A 55 -3.69 -4.40 12.30
C VAL A 55 -2.25 -3.94 12.36
N VAL A 56 -1.81 -3.52 13.54
CA VAL A 56 -0.46 -3.05 13.81
C VAL A 56 0.38 -4.17 14.36
N THR A 57 1.46 -4.50 13.68
CA THR A 57 2.43 -5.49 14.16
C THR A 57 3.74 -4.83 14.55
N THR A 58 4.28 -5.19 15.69
CA THR A 58 5.59 -4.77 16.18
C THR A 58 6.52 -5.97 16.18
N PHE A 59 7.59 -5.91 15.39
CA PHE A 59 8.53 -7.03 15.20
C PHE A 59 7.85 -8.37 14.82
N GLY A 60 6.74 -8.30 14.04
CA GLY A 60 6.00 -9.48 13.58
C GLY A 60 4.93 -10.00 14.55
N LYS A 61 4.82 -9.44 15.76
CA LYS A 61 3.74 -9.76 16.70
C LYS A 61 2.62 -8.72 16.58
N VAL A 62 1.37 -9.15 16.50
CA VAL A 62 0.21 -8.26 16.58
C VAL A 62 0.21 -7.56 17.92
N THR A 63 0.16 -6.23 17.89
CA THR A 63 0.22 -5.38 19.08
C THR A 63 -1.10 -4.66 19.31
N ASP A 64 -1.77 -4.24 18.23
CA ASP A 64 -2.99 -3.44 18.31
C ASP A 64 -3.80 -3.53 17.02
N VAL A 65 -5.13 -3.31 17.14
CA VAL A 65 -6.04 -3.15 16.02
C VAL A 65 -6.66 -1.76 16.12
N THR A 66 -6.38 -0.94 15.12
CA THR A 66 -6.82 0.47 15.13
C THR A 66 -8.01 0.67 14.18
N GLU A 67 -8.97 1.47 14.65
CA GLU A 67 -10.16 1.86 13.89
C GLU A 67 -9.85 3.02 12.91
N ALA A 68 -10.91 3.50 12.25
CA ALA A 68 -10.81 4.64 11.33
C ALA A 68 -10.25 5.88 12.02
N GLY A 69 -9.38 6.60 11.31
CA GLY A 69 -8.78 7.83 11.81
C GLY A 69 -7.30 7.97 11.47
N VAL A 70 -6.67 8.96 12.09
CA VAL A 70 -5.24 9.23 11.97
C VAL A 70 -4.52 8.63 13.17
N HIS A 71 -3.56 7.78 12.91
CA HIS A 71 -2.80 7.07 13.93
C HIS A 71 -1.31 7.30 13.76
N PHE A 72 -0.58 7.02 14.84
CA PHE A 72 0.86 7.14 14.89
C PHE A 72 1.50 5.75 14.92
N LYS A 73 2.58 5.57 14.14
CA LYS A 73 3.38 4.34 14.14
C LYS A 73 4.86 4.65 14.31
N LEU A 74 5.61 3.70 14.84
CA LEU A 74 7.06 3.82 14.95
C LEU A 74 7.71 3.68 13.56
N PRO A 75 8.63 4.62 13.20
CA PRO A 75 9.34 4.61 11.93
C PRO A 75 10.34 3.43 11.86
N PHE A 76 11.11 3.37 10.75
CA PHE A 76 12.18 2.40 10.50
C PHE A 76 11.73 0.93 10.39
N GLY A 77 10.44 0.68 10.10
CA GLY A 77 9.94 -0.70 9.89
C GLY A 77 9.78 -1.51 11.17
N ILE A 78 9.91 -0.90 12.36
CA ILE A 78 9.64 -1.52 13.66
C ILE A 78 8.18 -1.95 13.73
N GLN A 79 7.28 -1.06 13.29
CA GLN A 79 5.85 -1.35 13.18
C GLN A 79 5.44 -1.45 11.71
N ARG A 80 4.68 -2.49 11.41
CA ARG A 80 3.99 -2.67 10.13
C ARG A 80 2.50 -2.53 10.36
N VAL A 81 1.83 -1.89 9.41
CA VAL A 81 0.39 -1.65 9.43
C VAL A 81 -0.22 -2.33 8.22
N GLN A 82 -1.15 -3.24 8.45
CA GLN A 82 -1.93 -3.91 7.41
C GLN A 82 -3.38 -3.50 7.56
N LYS A 83 -3.96 -2.95 6.49
CA LYS A 83 -5.34 -2.50 6.47
C LYS A 83 -6.23 -3.60 5.91
N VAL A 84 -7.37 -3.83 6.54
CA VAL A 84 -8.38 -4.82 6.15
C VAL A 84 -9.73 -4.15 6.06
N ASP A 85 -10.45 -4.40 4.98
CA ASP A 85 -11.80 -3.86 4.77
C ASP A 85 -12.81 -4.67 5.61
N VAL A 86 -13.15 -4.15 6.79
CA VAL A 86 -14.06 -4.81 7.74
C VAL A 86 -15.49 -4.32 7.63
N ASN A 87 -15.70 -3.09 7.17
CA ASN A 87 -17.02 -2.47 7.05
C ASN A 87 -17.60 -2.54 5.63
N VAL A 88 -17.08 -3.46 4.81
CA VAL A 88 -17.54 -3.70 3.44
C VAL A 88 -17.97 -5.15 3.31
N TYR A 89 -19.12 -5.38 2.68
CA TYR A 89 -19.52 -6.72 2.25
C TYR A 89 -18.67 -7.12 1.04
N GLN A 90 -17.99 -8.24 1.18
CA GLN A 90 -17.21 -8.86 0.11
C GLN A 90 -18.06 -9.95 -0.51
N LYS A 91 -17.90 -10.15 -1.84
CA LYS A 91 -18.70 -11.08 -2.62
C LYS A 91 -17.82 -12.15 -3.22
N ILE A 92 -18.20 -13.41 -3.02
CA ILE A 92 -17.63 -14.56 -3.73
C ILE A 92 -18.67 -15.05 -4.71
N GLU A 93 -18.34 -15.03 -5.99
CA GLU A 93 -19.17 -15.53 -7.07
C GLU A 93 -18.79 -16.98 -7.38
N LEU A 94 -19.79 -17.85 -7.54
CA LEU A 94 -19.68 -19.27 -7.86
C LEU A 94 -20.54 -19.60 -9.07
N GLY A 95 -19.93 -20.27 -10.05
CA GLY A 95 -20.57 -20.58 -11.33
C GLY A 95 -20.54 -19.47 -12.37
N TYR A 96 -20.26 -18.25 -11.99
CA TYR A 96 -20.11 -17.11 -12.89
C TYR A 96 -19.04 -16.13 -12.40
N ARG A 97 -18.61 -15.24 -13.29
CA ARG A 97 -17.73 -14.10 -12.99
C ARG A 97 -18.32 -12.84 -13.58
N THR A 98 -18.40 -11.79 -12.80
CA THR A 98 -18.78 -10.47 -13.30
C THR A 98 -17.65 -9.93 -14.20
N ASP A 99 -17.95 -9.75 -15.49
CA ASP A 99 -17.01 -9.17 -16.46
C ASP A 99 -17.68 -8.01 -17.19
N ALA A 100 -17.13 -6.82 -16.99
CA ALA A 100 -17.59 -5.59 -17.64
C ALA A 100 -17.41 -5.60 -19.17
N ASN A 101 -16.56 -6.47 -19.72
CA ASN A 101 -16.30 -6.60 -21.15
C ASN A 101 -17.21 -7.65 -21.81
N SER A 102 -17.92 -8.45 -21.03
CA SER A 102 -18.90 -9.41 -21.54
C SER A 102 -20.15 -8.72 -22.05
N VAL A 103 -20.76 -9.25 -23.10
CA VAL A 103 -22.02 -8.73 -23.69
C VAL A 103 -23.18 -8.72 -22.68
N TYR A 104 -23.15 -9.65 -21.72
CA TYR A 104 -24.19 -9.80 -20.69
C TYR A 104 -23.74 -9.25 -19.31
N GLY A 105 -22.52 -8.68 -19.21
CA GLY A 105 -21.96 -8.19 -17.94
C GLY A 105 -21.44 -9.28 -17.00
N TYR A 106 -21.52 -10.54 -17.41
CA TYR A 106 -20.98 -11.70 -16.69
C TYR A 106 -20.55 -12.81 -17.65
N ASP A 107 -19.69 -13.67 -17.22
CA ASP A 107 -19.25 -14.89 -17.89
C ASP A 107 -19.56 -16.09 -17.02
N VAL A 108 -20.08 -17.17 -17.61
CA VAL A 108 -20.48 -18.38 -16.88
C VAL A 108 -19.34 -19.39 -16.92
N ASP A 109 -18.97 -19.92 -15.75
CA ASP A 109 -18.01 -21.01 -15.64
C ASP A 109 -18.75 -22.34 -15.48
N ASP A 110 -18.98 -23.01 -16.59
CA ASP A 110 -19.70 -24.31 -16.65
C ASP A 110 -19.09 -25.39 -15.74
N LYS A 111 -17.81 -25.29 -15.42
CA LYS A 111 -17.13 -26.26 -14.53
C LYS A 111 -17.47 -26.06 -13.06
N GLU A 112 -17.78 -24.82 -12.69
CA GLU A 112 -18.17 -24.47 -11.31
C GLU A 112 -19.68 -24.52 -11.11
N SER A 113 -20.47 -24.29 -12.17
CA SER A 113 -21.94 -24.18 -12.10
C SER A 113 -22.67 -25.52 -12.21
N GLN A 114 -22.03 -26.53 -12.82
CA GLN A 114 -22.70 -27.81 -13.08
C GLN A 114 -22.76 -28.69 -11.84
N MET A 115 -23.98 -29.06 -11.45
CA MET A 115 -24.26 -30.00 -10.36
C MET A 115 -25.11 -31.16 -10.84
N ILE A 116 -24.92 -32.36 -10.25
CA ILE A 116 -25.72 -33.54 -10.51
C ILE A 116 -26.76 -33.68 -9.40
N THR A 117 -28.03 -33.66 -9.76
CA THR A 117 -29.13 -33.86 -8.83
C THR A 117 -29.30 -35.33 -8.45
N GLY A 118 -30.04 -35.64 -7.37
CA GLY A 118 -30.27 -37.00 -6.92
C GLY A 118 -31.02 -37.91 -7.91
N ASP A 119 -31.66 -37.34 -8.91
CA ASP A 119 -32.34 -38.01 -10.04
C ASP A 119 -31.46 -38.09 -11.31
N TYR A 120 -30.14 -37.87 -11.16
CA TYR A 120 -29.12 -37.92 -12.21
C TYR A 120 -29.28 -36.87 -13.33
N ASN A 121 -29.99 -35.80 -13.08
CA ASN A 121 -30.03 -34.66 -14.02
C ASN A 121 -28.87 -33.70 -13.77
N ILE A 122 -28.36 -33.06 -14.82
CA ILE A 122 -27.35 -32.02 -14.72
C ILE A 122 -28.11 -30.67 -14.70
N VAL A 123 -27.82 -29.87 -13.68
CA VAL A 123 -28.35 -28.51 -13.53
C VAL A 123 -27.20 -27.53 -13.37
N ASN A 124 -27.39 -26.33 -13.92
CA ASN A 124 -26.45 -25.22 -13.70
C ASN A 124 -27.00 -24.39 -12.54
N VAL A 125 -26.16 -24.15 -11.54
CA VAL A 125 -26.49 -23.35 -10.36
C VAL A 125 -25.46 -22.26 -10.19
N ASP A 126 -25.90 -21.02 -10.34
CA ASP A 126 -25.07 -19.83 -10.17
C ASP A 126 -25.54 -19.11 -8.91
N PHE A 127 -24.60 -18.80 -8.01
CA PHE A 127 -24.92 -18.09 -6.79
C PHE A 127 -23.71 -17.26 -6.32
N PHE A 128 -23.97 -16.37 -5.40
CA PHE A 128 -22.92 -15.62 -4.73
C PHE A 128 -23.11 -15.67 -3.22
N VAL A 129 -22.02 -15.52 -2.51
CA VAL A 129 -22.01 -15.40 -1.05
C VAL A 129 -21.43 -14.05 -0.68
N GLU A 130 -22.18 -13.30 0.09
CA GLU A 130 -21.69 -12.09 0.70
C GLU A 130 -21.22 -12.36 2.13
N TYR A 131 -20.04 -11.90 2.45
CA TYR A 131 -19.47 -12.03 3.79
C TYR A 131 -18.84 -10.72 4.25
N LYS A 132 -18.70 -10.57 5.54
CA LYS A 132 -18.05 -9.44 6.18
C LYS A 132 -16.99 -9.93 7.14
N ILE A 133 -15.83 -9.28 7.13
CA ILE A 133 -14.74 -9.60 8.05
C ILE A 133 -15.07 -8.99 9.40
N SER A 134 -15.21 -9.83 10.44
CA SER A 134 -15.49 -9.39 11.79
C SER A 134 -14.24 -9.21 12.64
N ASP A 135 -13.19 -9.98 12.36
CA ASP A 135 -11.93 -9.97 13.09
C ASP A 135 -10.76 -9.89 12.11
N PRO A 136 -10.17 -8.70 11.92
CA PRO A 136 -9.08 -8.50 10.96
C PRO A 136 -7.79 -9.18 11.37
N GLU A 137 -7.54 -9.39 12.66
CA GLU A 137 -6.35 -10.11 13.14
C GLU A 137 -6.41 -11.57 12.72
N ARG A 138 -7.53 -12.24 12.98
CA ARG A 138 -7.73 -13.64 12.58
C ARG A 138 -7.74 -13.80 11.09
N TYR A 139 -8.35 -12.87 10.37
CA TYR A 139 -8.38 -12.89 8.92
C TYR A 139 -6.98 -12.89 8.30
N LEU A 140 -6.06 -12.07 8.83
CA LEU A 140 -4.70 -11.93 8.31
C LEU A 140 -3.75 -13.05 8.75
N TYR A 141 -3.94 -13.61 9.95
CA TYR A 141 -2.91 -14.47 10.57
C TYR A 141 -3.37 -15.89 10.89
N SER A 142 -4.66 -16.23 10.77
CA SER A 142 -5.13 -17.60 10.99
C SER A 142 -4.94 -18.49 9.79
N SER A 143 -4.90 -17.93 8.57
CA SER A 143 -4.78 -18.66 7.32
C SER A 143 -4.12 -17.81 6.25
N ASP A 144 -3.35 -18.44 5.36
CA ASP A 144 -2.72 -17.76 4.23
C ASP A 144 -3.74 -17.28 3.18
N SER A 145 -4.89 -17.95 3.08
CA SER A 145 -5.90 -17.66 2.05
C SER A 145 -7.31 -17.98 2.57
N PRO A 146 -7.88 -17.15 3.46
CA PRO A 146 -9.20 -17.40 4.04
C PRO A 146 -10.32 -17.41 3.00
N GLU A 147 -10.21 -16.64 1.93
CA GLU A 147 -11.18 -16.61 0.83
C GLU A 147 -11.22 -17.92 0.06
N LEU A 148 -10.06 -18.54 -0.20
CA LEU A 148 -10.00 -19.84 -0.86
C LEU A 148 -10.60 -20.95 0.00
N ILE A 149 -10.38 -20.90 1.32
CA ILE A 149 -10.99 -21.85 2.24
C ILE A 149 -12.50 -21.69 2.23
N LEU A 150 -13.00 -20.46 2.32
CA LEU A 150 -14.42 -20.16 2.27
C LEU A 150 -15.03 -20.63 0.95
N ARG A 151 -14.39 -20.34 -0.19
CA ARG A 151 -14.82 -20.82 -1.51
C ARG A 151 -14.93 -22.33 -1.57
N ASN A 152 -13.88 -23.07 -1.12
CA ASN A 152 -13.87 -24.53 -1.14
C ASN A 152 -14.90 -25.15 -0.17
N LEU A 153 -15.32 -24.44 0.87
CA LEU A 153 -16.36 -24.91 1.79
C LEU A 153 -17.77 -24.73 1.22
N ILE A 154 -17.94 -23.77 0.31
CA ILE A 154 -19.24 -23.44 -0.30
C ILE A 154 -19.47 -24.28 -1.56
N GLN A 155 -18.39 -24.64 -2.26
CA GLN A 155 -18.41 -25.45 -3.49
C GLN A 155 -18.64 -26.94 -3.20
#